data_3f53b542031bfe6bbf785836824c7509
#
_entry.id   3f53b542031bfe6bbf785836824c7509
#
_cell.length_a   1.000
_cell.length_b   1.000
_cell.length_c   1.000
_cell.angle_alpha   90.00
_cell.angle_beta   90.00
_cell.angle_gamma   90.00
#
_symmetry.space_group_name_H-M   'P 1'
#
loop_
_entity.id
_entity.type
_entity.pdbx_description
1 polymer ?
#
loop_
_entity_poly.entity_id
_entity_poly.type
_entity_poly.pdbx_seq_one_letter_code
_entity_poly.pdbx_strand_id
1 'polypeptide(L)'
;MLRVIELNFTDLEYAGFRAWPASDQREFDGFVLRSSNGFTKRANSANAIRPLISDLKGLVNRCEEYFFDQSLPSIFRIPSFIESESLDEYLEENFYEAKDHSLVLHRKIEASDFTPCKLAVKNATDWIASYSEISGINATSQKLHLDML
;
A
#
# COMPACT_ATOMS: atom_id res chain seq x y z
N MET A 1 -5.82 33.51 -10.40
CA MET A 1 -6.54 32.36 -10.95
C MET A 1 -6.04 31.12 -10.19
N LEU A 2 -6.78 30.67 -9.18
CA LEU A 2 -6.42 29.48 -8.42
C LEU A 2 -6.59 28.26 -9.33
N ARG A 3 -5.50 27.57 -9.63
CA ARG A 3 -5.56 26.27 -10.31
C ARG A 3 -6.29 25.33 -9.37
N VAL A 4 -7.46 24.84 -9.76
CA VAL A 4 -8.08 23.69 -9.14
C VAL A 4 -7.11 22.53 -9.41
N ILE A 5 -6.42 22.07 -8.39
CA ILE A 5 -5.63 20.84 -8.48
C ILE A 5 -6.66 19.71 -8.46
N GLU A 6 -6.93 19.16 -9.62
CA GLU A 6 -7.71 17.94 -9.73
C GLU A 6 -6.97 16.84 -8.99
N LEU A 7 -7.62 16.17 -8.06
CA LEU A 7 -7.01 15.10 -7.28
C LEU A 7 -6.75 13.91 -8.22
N ASN A 8 -5.49 13.57 -8.43
CA ASN A 8 -5.09 12.38 -9.13
C ASN A 8 -4.99 11.20 -8.12
N PHE A 9 -5.87 10.22 -8.25
CA PHE A 9 -5.90 9.08 -7.33
C PHE A 9 -4.63 8.23 -7.41
N THR A 10 -4.01 8.12 -8.58
CA THR A 10 -2.70 7.44 -8.74
C THR A 10 -1.62 8.16 -7.93
N ASP A 11 -1.57 9.50 -7.95
CA ASP A 11 -0.62 10.28 -7.14
C ASP A 11 -0.87 10.08 -5.65
N LEU A 12 -2.13 9.91 -5.25
CA LEU A 12 -2.49 9.61 -3.86
C LEU A 12 -1.99 8.22 -3.43
N GLU A 13 -2.09 7.21 -4.31
CA GLU A 13 -1.52 5.88 -4.06
C GLU A 13 -0.01 5.94 -3.87
N TYR A 14 0.71 6.63 -4.76
CA TYR A 14 2.16 6.81 -4.61
C TYR A 14 2.54 7.61 -3.35
N ALA A 15 1.72 8.58 -2.95
CA ALA A 15 1.92 9.27 -1.66
C ALA A 15 1.76 8.29 -0.49
N GLY A 16 0.77 7.40 -0.55
CA GLY A 16 0.58 6.31 0.41
C GLY A 16 1.76 5.33 0.45
N PHE A 17 2.32 4.98 -0.69
CA PHE A 17 3.51 4.12 -0.77
C PHE A 17 4.73 4.77 -0.13
N ARG A 18 4.93 6.08 -0.33
CA ARG A 18 6.02 6.83 0.31
C ARG A 18 5.83 6.99 1.82
N ALA A 19 4.57 7.16 2.25
CA ALA A 19 4.25 7.28 3.68
C ALA A 19 4.40 5.95 4.44
N TRP A 20 4.31 4.83 3.75
CA TRP A 20 4.51 3.49 4.29
C TRP A 20 5.41 2.69 3.35
N PRO A 21 6.73 2.90 3.39
CA PRO A 21 7.66 2.31 2.44
C PRO A 21 7.69 0.78 2.54
N ALA A 22 8.11 0.13 1.47
CA ALA A 22 8.43 -1.29 1.45
C ALA A 22 9.92 -1.48 1.16
N SER A 23 10.50 -2.58 1.61
CA SER A 23 11.91 -2.89 1.42
C SER A 23 12.27 -3.15 -0.04
N ASP A 24 11.35 -3.75 -0.81
CA ASP A 24 11.43 -3.89 -2.27
C ASP A 24 10.15 -3.37 -2.92
N GLN A 25 10.30 -2.64 -4.02
CA GLN A 25 9.18 -2.13 -4.80
C GLN A 25 9.53 -2.17 -6.29
N ARG A 26 8.65 -2.75 -7.11
CA ARG A 26 8.80 -2.88 -8.56
C ARG A 26 7.52 -2.51 -9.27
N GLU A 27 7.64 -1.78 -10.37
CA GLU A 27 6.50 -1.55 -11.27
C GLU A 27 6.47 -2.62 -12.36
N PHE A 28 5.27 -3.11 -12.65
CA PHE A 28 5.08 -4.18 -13.58
C PHE A 28 3.65 -4.15 -14.18
N ASP A 29 3.55 -3.88 -15.46
CA ASP A 29 2.32 -3.97 -16.28
C ASP A 29 1.01 -3.46 -15.59
N GLY A 30 1.08 -2.29 -14.97
CA GLY A 30 -0.06 -1.68 -14.29
C GLY A 30 -0.14 -1.98 -12.78
N PHE A 31 0.76 -2.82 -12.26
CA PHE A 31 0.92 -3.06 -10.83
C PHE A 31 2.14 -2.36 -10.25
N VAL A 32 2.06 -2.03 -8.96
CA VAL A 32 3.21 -1.83 -8.08
C VAL A 32 3.28 -3.03 -7.14
N LEU A 33 4.28 -3.88 -7.35
CA LEU A 33 4.59 -5.00 -6.45
C LEU A 33 5.42 -4.47 -5.30
N ARG A 34 5.03 -4.80 -4.08
CA ARG A 34 5.69 -4.34 -2.87
C ARG A 34 5.91 -5.50 -1.93
N SER A 35 7.10 -5.60 -1.32
CA SER A 35 7.40 -6.61 -0.31
C SER A 35 8.27 -6.08 0.80
N SER A 36 8.01 -6.55 2.02
CA SER A 36 8.72 -6.17 3.24
C SER A 36 8.58 -7.27 4.30
N ASN A 37 9.11 -8.44 3.99
CA ASN A 37 9.17 -9.60 4.90
C ASN A 37 7.84 -9.96 5.58
N GLY A 38 6.69 -9.67 4.94
CA GLY A 38 5.36 -9.98 5.43
C GLY A 38 4.86 -9.12 6.60
N PHE A 39 5.56 -8.02 6.96
CA PHE A 39 5.20 -7.22 8.14
C PHE A 39 3.77 -6.68 8.11
N THR A 40 3.33 -6.12 6.99
CA THR A 40 1.95 -5.66 6.79
C THR A 40 1.47 -5.96 5.37
N LYS A 41 0.17 -6.21 5.17
CA LYS A 41 -0.41 -6.37 3.83
C LYS A 41 -0.13 -5.15 2.95
N ARG A 42 -0.17 -3.94 3.50
CA ARG A 42 0.09 -2.69 2.77
C ARG A 42 1.48 -2.62 2.14
N ALA A 43 2.49 -3.20 2.79
CA ALA A 43 3.86 -3.27 2.29
C ALA A 43 4.18 -4.61 1.63
N ASN A 44 3.21 -5.52 1.50
CA ASN A 44 3.36 -6.86 0.92
C ASN A 44 2.14 -7.16 0.05
N SER A 45 2.02 -6.48 -1.08
CA SER A 45 0.90 -6.63 -2.01
C SER A 45 1.22 -6.17 -3.42
N ALA A 46 0.51 -6.74 -4.40
CA ALA A 46 0.40 -6.25 -5.76
C ALA A 46 -0.71 -5.18 -5.81
N ASN A 47 -0.35 -3.94 -6.08
CA ASN A 47 -1.29 -2.83 -6.09
C ASN A 47 -1.58 -2.43 -7.53
N ALA A 48 -2.83 -2.56 -7.98
CA ALA A 48 -3.26 -2.07 -9.28
C ALA A 48 -3.27 -0.53 -9.26
N ILE A 49 -2.56 0.10 -10.20
CA ILE A 49 -2.42 1.56 -10.28
C ILE A 49 -2.81 2.14 -11.64
N ARG A 50 -3.00 1.29 -12.61
CA ARG A 50 -3.44 1.64 -13.98
C ARG A 50 -4.36 0.54 -14.51
N PRO A 51 -5.23 0.84 -15.50
CA PRO A 51 -6.01 -0.17 -16.18
C PRO A 51 -5.10 -1.27 -16.75
N LEU A 52 -5.50 -2.52 -16.58
CA LEU A 52 -4.77 -3.68 -17.06
C LEU A 52 -5.15 -3.92 -18.53
N ILE A 53 -4.15 -3.93 -19.42
CA ILE A 53 -4.37 -3.93 -20.88
C ILE A 53 -4.11 -5.31 -21.50
N SER A 54 -3.53 -6.25 -20.75
CA SER A 54 -3.01 -7.50 -21.28
C SER A 54 -3.55 -8.74 -20.59
N ASP A 55 -3.10 -9.89 -20.99
CA ASP A 55 -3.43 -11.20 -20.45
C ASP A 55 -3.41 -11.24 -18.90
N LEU A 56 -4.60 -11.20 -18.30
CA LEU A 56 -4.77 -11.22 -16.83
C LEU A 56 -4.12 -12.45 -16.20
N LYS A 57 -4.24 -13.61 -16.84
CA LYS A 57 -3.64 -14.84 -16.34
C LYS A 57 -2.12 -14.72 -16.24
N GLY A 58 -1.48 -14.26 -17.29
CA GLY A 58 -0.03 -14.06 -17.30
C GLY A 58 0.42 -12.99 -16.28
N LEU A 59 -0.38 -11.93 -16.09
CA LEU A 59 -0.13 -10.89 -15.11
C LEU A 59 -0.20 -11.42 -13.67
N VAL A 60 -1.29 -12.12 -13.34
CA VAL A 60 -1.49 -12.69 -12.00
C VAL A 60 -0.42 -13.72 -11.68
N ASN A 61 -0.12 -14.64 -12.61
CA ASN A 61 0.94 -15.65 -12.41
C ASN A 61 2.30 -15.01 -12.09
N ARG A 62 2.68 -13.94 -12.77
CA ARG A 62 3.95 -13.24 -12.49
C ARG A 62 3.95 -12.50 -11.15
N CYS A 63 2.81 -11.99 -10.72
CA CYS A 63 2.67 -11.45 -9.37
C CYS A 63 2.81 -12.57 -8.33
N GLU A 64 2.18 -13.72 -8.56
CA GLU A 64 2.29 -14.90 -7.69
C GLU A 64 3.73 -15.41 -7.59
N GLU A 65 4.44 -15.53 -8.72
CA GLU A 65 5.86 -15.90 -8.75
C GLU A 65 6.72 -14.94 -7.90
N TYR A 66 6.50 -13.63 -8.05
CA TYR A 66 7.23 -12.63 -7.25
C TYR A 66 7.06 -12.82 -5.74
N PHE A 67 5.85 -13.10 -5.27
CA PHE A 67 5.61 -13.33 -3.84
C PHE A 67 6.05 -14.73 -3.40
N PHE A 68 5.86 -15.75 -4.23
CA PHE A 68 6.28 -17.12 -3.96
C PHE A 68 7.80 -17.22 -3.73
N ASP A 69 8.61 -16.56 -4.56
CA ASP A 69 10.07 -16.51 -4.43
C ASP A 69 10.54 -15.93 -3.08
N GLN A 70 9.68 -15.13 -2.45
CA GLN A 70 9.93 -14.52 -1.15
C GLN A 70 9.23 -15.25 0.00
N SER A 71 8.57 -16.38 -0.28
CA SER A 71 7.75 -17.12 0.68
C SER A 71 6.64 -16.29 1.33
N LEU A 72 6.06 -15.39 0.53
CA LEU A 72 4.96 -14.50 0.93
C LEU A 72 3.65 -14.91 0.24
N PRO A 73 2.50 -14.68 0.88
CA PRO A 73 1.22 -14.86 0.22
C PRO A 73 1.01 -13.79 -0.86
N SER A 74 0.36 -14.17 -1.96
CA SER A 74 -0.04 -13.23 -3.00
C SER A 74 -1.28 -12.46 -2.56
N ILE A 75 -1.14 -11.15 -2.41
CA ILE A 75 -2.21 -10.24 -2.00
C ILE A 75 -2.37 -9.19 -3.09
N PHE A 76 -3.56 -9.11 -3.67
CA PHE A 76 -3.92 -8.09 -4.65
C PHE A 76 -4.70 -6.97 -3.97
N ARG A 77 -4.33 -5.73 -4.23
CA ARG A 77 -5.06 -4.55 -3.80
C ARG A 77 -5.61 -3.84 -5.02
N ILE A 78 -6.93 -3.73 -5.06
CA ILE A 78 -7.67 -3.21 -6.21
C ILE A 78 -8.39 -1.93 -5.78
N PRO A 79 -7.86 -0.74 -6.10
CA PRO A 79 -8.55 0.52 -5.83
C PRO A 79 -9.75 0.70 -6.78
N SER A 80 -10.85 1.25 -6.28
CA SER A 80 -12.09 1.44 -7.02
C SER A 80 -12.02 2.41 -8.21
N PHE A 81 -10.94 3.22 -8.31
CA PHE A 81 -10.73 4.10 -9.46
C PHE A 81 -10.05 3.42 -10.66
N ILE A 82 -9.63 2.17 -10.48
CA ILE A 82 -9.15 1.31 -11.56
C ILE A 82 -10.35 0.53 -12.10
N GLU A 83 -10.62 0.65 -13.39
CA GLU A 83 -11.60 -0.21 -14.06
C GLU A 83 -11.04 -1.64 -14.11
N SER A 84 -11.37 -2.44 -13.11
CA SER A 84 -10.74 -3.73 -12.85
C SER A 84 -11.76 -4.84 -12.57
N GLU A 85 -12.99 -4.68 -13.03
CA GLU A 85 -14.05 -5.72 -12.88
C GLU A 85 -13.52 -7.08 -13.34
N SER A 86 -12.85 -7.13 -14.49
CA SER A 86 -12.26 -8.36 -15.03
C SER A 86 -11.14 -8.95 -14.16
N LEU A 87 -10.38 -8.14 -13.44
CA LEU A 87 -9.36 -8.63 -12.50
C LEU A 87 -10.02 -9.22 -11.26
N ASP A 88 -11.02 -8.55 -10.71
CA ASP A 88 -11.73 -9.01 -9.51
C ASP A 88 -12.44 -10.32 -9.77
N GLU A 89 -13.19 -10.42 -10.90
CA GLU A 89 -13.82 -11.65 -11.37
C GLU A 89 -12.79 -12.77 -11.58
N TYR A 90 -11.66 -12.48 -12.24
CA TYR A 90 -10.60 -13.47 -12.45
C TYR A 90 -10.03 -14.00 -11.15
N LEU A 91 -9.79 -13.13 -10.16
CA LEU A 91 -9.27 -13.53 -8.86
C LEU A 91 -10.30 -14.39 -8.10
N GLU A 92 -11.58 -14.05 -8.13
CA GLU A 92 -12.66 -14.84 -7.53
C GLU A 92 -12.74 -16.24 -8.16
N GLU A 93 -12.72 -16.34 -9.49
CA GLU A 93 -12.70 -17.62 -10.23
C GLU A 93 -11.47 -18.48 -9.90
N ASN A 94 -10.35 -17.87 -9.50
CA ASN A 94 -9.12 -18.54 -9.10
C ASN A 94 -8.96 -18.67 -7.58
N PHE A 95 -10.09 -18.67 -6.85
CA PHE A 95 -10.16 -18.95 -5.40
C PHE A 95 -9.50 -17.92 -4.51
N TYR A 96 -9.31 -16.69 -4.98
CA TYR A 96 -8.95 -15.58 -4.10
C TYR A 96 -10.16 -15.14 -3.28
N GLU A 97 -9.92 -14.73 -2.06
CA GLU A 97 -10.95 -14.28 -1.14
C GLU A 97 -10.85 -12.77 -0.93
N ALA A 98 -11.94 -12.05 -1.21
CA ALA A 98 -12.00 -10.60 -0.96
C ALA A 98 -12.04 -10.32 0.55
N LYS A 99 -11.07 -9.52 1.04
CA LYS A 99 -10.93 -9.15 2.46
C LYS A 99 -10.59 -7.68 2.62
N ASP A 100 -10.80 -7.18 3.83
CA ASP A 100 -10.33 -5.87 4.28
C ASP A 100 -10.82 -4.70 3.41
N HIS A 101 -12.10 -4.74 3.00
CA HIS A 101 -12.70 -3.62 2.28
C HIS A 101 -12.52 -2.31 3.05
N SER A 102 -11.91 -1.31 2.41
CA SER A 102 -11.54 -0.06 3.05
C SER A 102 -12.01 1.15 2.26
N LEU A 103 -12.51 2.17 2.94
CA LEU A 103 -12.82 3.47 2.35
C LEU A 103 -11.63 4.41 2.53
N VAL A 104 -11.16 5.01 1.43
CA VAL A 104 -10.18 6.08 1.48
C VAL A 104 -10.90 7.41 1.45
N LEU A 105 -10.80 8.16 2.55
CA LEU A 105 -11.39 9.48 2.68
C LEU A 105 -10.32 10.54 2.50
N HIS A 106 -10.64 11.58 1.77
CA HIS A 106 -9.76 12.74 1.60
C HIS A 106 -10.54 14.04 1.78
N ARG A 107 -9.85 15.08 2.20
CA ARG A 107 -10.39 16.45 2.19
C ARG A 107 -9.28 17.44 1.86
N LYS A 108 -9.67 18.55 1.26
CA LYS A 108 -8.77 19.70 1.09
C LYS A 108 -8.49 20.31 2.47
N ILE A 109 -7.22 20.56 2.76
CA ILE A 109 -6.81 21.25 3.98
C ILE A 109 -6.83 22.75 3.71
N GLU A 110 -7.55 23.49 4.54
CA GLU A 110 -7.61 24.97 4.49
C GLU A 110 -6.67 25.57 5.54
N ALA A 111 -6.30 26.84 5.36
CA ALA A 111 -5.41 27.51 6.33
C ALA A 111 -5.98 27.54 7.76
N SER A 112 -7.31 27.56 7.89
CA SER A 112 -8.03 27.48 9.17
C SER A 112 -7.93 26.12 9.89
N ASP A 113 -7.53 25.08 9.16
CA ASP A 113 -7.36 23.74 9.74
C ASP A 113 -6.05 23.60 10.54
N PHE A 114 -5.14 24.56 10.38
CA PHE A 114 -3.86 24.55 11.07
C PHE A 114 -3.99 25.18 12.46
N THR A 115 -3.95 24.34 13.49
CA THR A 115 -3.75 24.80 14.86
C THR A 115 -2.26 24.68 15.18
N PRO A 116 -1.58 25.78 15.56
CA PRO A 116 -0.20 25.68 15.98
C PRO A 116 -0.06 24.71 17.15
N CYS A 117 0.69 23.64 16.97
CA CYS A 117 1.02 22.71 18.04
C CYS A 117 2.55 22.53 18.14
N LYS A 118 3.03 22.34 19.35
CA LYS A 118 4.43 21.99 19.57
C LYS A 118 4.58 20.49 19.36
N LEU A 119 5.13 20.09 18.21
CA LEU A 119 5.49 18.71 17.95
C LEU A 119 6.94 18.47 18.35
N ALA A 120 7.19 17.42 19.13
CA ALA A 120 8.54 16.92 19.34
C ALA A 120 8.90 16.02 18.15
N VAL A 121 9.98 16.35 17.46
CA VAL A 121 10.55 15.47 16.43
C VAL A 121 11.32 14.36 17.15
N LYS A 122 11.00 13.10 16.84
CA LYS A 122 11.71 11.92 17.31
C LYS A 122 12.46 11.29 16.13
N ASN A 123 13.60 10.67 16.40
CA ASN A 123 14.20 9.76 15.43
C ASN A 123 13.36 8.47 15.30
N ALA A 124 13.60 7.68 14.24
CA ALA A 124 12.84 6.48 13.95
C ALA A 124 12.88 5.46 15.11
N THR A 125 14.05 5.28 15.72
CA THR A 125 14.23 4.33 16.83
C THR A 125 13.38 4.70 18.05
N ASP A 126 13.42 5.96 18.48
CA ASP A 126 12.64 6.44 19.63
C ASP A 126 11.13 6.43 19.32
N TRP A 127 10.77 6.74 18.07
CA TRP A 127 9.38 6.72 17.64
C TRP A 127 8.84 5.28 17.65
N ILE A 128 9.57 4.33 17.07
CA ILE A 128 9.11 2.93 16.98
C ILE A 128 9.02 2.29 18.36
N ALA A 129 9.90 2.63 19.30
CA ALA A 129 9.79 2.16 20.68
C ALA A 129 8.48 2.60 21.32
N SER A 130 8.17 3.90 21.23
CA SER A 130 6.91 4.46 21.76
C SER A 130 5.68 3.87 21.05
N TYR A 131 5.74 3.71 19.73
CA TYR A 131 4.67 3.13 18.94
C TYR A 131 4.42 1.67 19.33
N SER A 132 5.48 0.89 19.51
CA SER A 132 5.40 -0.53 19.89
C SER A 132 4.76 -0.71 21.26
N GLU A 133 5.09 0.15 22.22
CA GLU A 133 4.49 0.15 23.55
C GLU A 133 2.98 0.40 23.48
N ILE A 134 2.55 1.40 22.71
CA ILE A 134 1.12 1.77 22.55
C ILE A 134 0.35 0.71 21.76
N SER A 135 0.96 0.15 20.70
CA SER A 135 0.31 -0.76 19.78
C SER A 135 0.38 -2.23 20.20
N GLY A 136 1.18 -2.55 21.21
CA GLY A 136 1.37 -3.92 21.68
C GLY A 136 2.07 -4.85 20.68
N ILE A 137 2.83 -4.29 19.72
CA ILE A 137 3.55 -5.11 18.75
C ILE A 137 4.78 -5.78 19.38
N ASN A 138 5.06 -7.02 18.94
CA ASN A 138 6.18 -7.78 19.46
C ASN A 138 7.54 -7.31 18.87
N ALA A 139 8.64 -7.78 19.45
CA ALA A 139 9.99 -7.37 19.05
C ALA A 139 10.32 -7.69 17.58
N THR A 140 9.80 -8.79 17.03
CA THR A 140 10.00 -9.15 15.61
C THR A 140 9.33 -8.13 14.70
N SER A 141 8.07 -7.82 14.95
CA SER A 141 7.32 -6.80 14.21
C SER A 141 7.93 -5.40 14.36
N GLN A 142 8.43 -5.07 15.54
CA GLN A 142 9.13 -3.82 15.80
C GLN A 142 10.38 -3.69 14.91
N LYS A 143 11.18 -4.75 14.81
CA LYS A 143 12.37 -4.79 13.97
C LYS A 143 12.00 -4.62 12.49
N LEU A 144 11.02 -5.40 12.00
CA LEU A 144 10.56 -5.29 10.60
C LEU A 144 10.06 -3.88 10.27
N HIS A 145 9.37 -3.23 11.20
CA HIS A 145 8.90 -1.86 11.03
C HIS A 145 10.06 -0.86 10.99
N LEU A 146 11.06 -1.04 11.84
CA LEU A 146 12.25 -0.19 11.85
C LEU A 146 13.05 -0.34 10.54
N ASP A 147 13.15 -1.55 10.00
CA ASP A 147 13.84 -1.83 8.74
C ASP A 147 13.14 -1.17 7.52
N MET A 148 11.88 -0.75 7.65
CA MET A 148 11.13 -0.02 6.62
C MET A 148 11.29 1.50 6.69
N LEU A 149 11.68 2.06 7.83
CA LEU A 149 11.79 3.51 8.07
C LEU A 149 13.18 4.05 7.73
#